data_7f8d4369eecf2a909aa4dc19d0291970
#
_entry.id   7f8d4369eecf2a909aa4dc19d0291970
#
_cell.length_a   1.000
_cell.length_b   1.000
_cell.length_c   1.000
_cell.angle_alpha   90.00
_cell.angle_beta   90.00
_cell.angle_gamma   90.00
#
_symmetry.space_group_name_H-M   'P 1'
#
loop_
_entity.id
_entity.type
_entity.pdbx_description
1 polymer ?
#
loop_
_entity_poly.entity_id
_entity_poly.type
_entity_poly.pdbx_seq_one_letter_code
_entity_poly.pdbx_strand_id
1 'polypeptide(L)'
;TLSNHRDHLADRPLATRESLTRAIQTLAERSGPEDLVFLYLTSHGSHDHELSIDQPRLQLADLPAGELAALLQPLRDRYKVVVISACYSGGFIPPLKDDKTLVMTAARADRVSFGCSEENDFTYFGRALFAEALNETDDLARAFELAKTRVAEREQADDFEPSEPQLWAPKPVL
;
A
#
# COMPACT_ATOMS: atom_id res chain seq x y z
N THR A 1 -12.62 -3.51 -5.09
CA THR A 1 -11.92 -2.22 -4.90
C THR A 1 -12.76 -1.28 -4.06
N LEU A 2 -12.15 -0.61 -3.08
CA LEU A 2 -12.74 0.50 -2.31
C LEU A 2 -12.18 1.80 -2.86
N SER A 3 -12.99 2.85 -2.95
CA SER A 3 -12.54 4.13 -3.51
C SER A 3 -13.32 5.32 -2.95
N ASN A 4 -12.60 6.39 -2.61
CA ASN A 4 -13.18 7.70 -2.28
C ASN A 4 -13.11 8.69 -3.45
N HIS A 5 -12.59 8.25 -4.61
CA HIS A 5 -12.52 9.09 -5.80
C HIS A 5 -13.92 9.43 -6.34
N ARG A 6 -14.12 10.68 -6.75
CA ARG A 6 -15.42 11.19 -7.19
C ARG A 6 -16.07 10.36 -8.29
N ASP A 7 -15.26 9.91 -9.25
CA ASP A 7 -15.73 9.14 -10.41
C ASP A 7 -16.18 7.71 -10.06
N HIS A 8 -15.87 7.24 -8.85
CA HIS A 8 -16.17 5.88 -8.38
C HIS A 8 -17.28 5.80 -7.35
N LEU A 9 -17.85 6.93 -6.90
CA LEU A 9 -18.86 6.95 -5.83
C LEU A 9 -20.14 6.19 -6.17
N ALA A 10 -20.46 6.04 -7.47
CA ALA A 10 -21.67 5.37 -7.93
C ALA A 10 -21.50 3.84 -8.07
N ASP A 11 -20.28 3.34 -8.24
CA ASP A 11 -20.02 1.94 -8.63
C ASP A 11 -19.11 1.16 -7.67
N ARG A 12 -18.53 1.83 -6.67
CA ARG A 12 -17.62 1.20 -5.69
C ARG A 12 -17.95 1.59 -4.27
N PRO A 13 -17.80 0.67 -3.31
CA PRO A 13 -17.90 1.02 -1.89
C PRO A 13 -16.84 2.05 -1.50
N LEU A 14 -17.18 2.93 -0.57
CA LEU A 14 -16.25 3.91 -0.02
C LEU A 14 -15.07 3.21 0.67
N ALA A 15 -13.89 3.79 0.54
CA ALA A 15 -12.71 3.39 1.29
C ALA A 15 -12.78 3.97 2.70
N THR A 16 -13.42 3.24 3.60
CA THR A 16 -13.55 3.53 5.03
C THR A 16 -13.02 2.37 5.85
N ARG A 17 -12.83 2.57 7.17
CA ARG A 17 -12.45 1.47 8.09
C ARG A 17 -13.47 0.33 8.06
N GLU A 18 -14.75 0.64 8.07
CA GLU A 18 -15.83 -0.35 8.05
C GLU A 18 -15.81 -1.16 6.77
N SER A 19 -15.64 -0.51 5.62
CA SER A 19 -15.55 -1.18 4.32
C SER A 19 -14.29 -2.03 4.21
N LEU A 20 -13.15 -1.54 4.71
CA LEU A 20 -11.90 -2.28 4.76
C LEU A 20 -12.02 -3.51 5.68
N THR A 21 -12.61 -3.34 6.86
CA THR A 21 -12.86 -4.44 7.81
C THR A 21 -13.70 -5.53 7.17
N ARG A 22 -14.80 -5.17 6.50
CA ARG A 22 -15.66 -6.14 5.78
C ARG A 22 -14.93 -6.82 4.64
N ALA A 23 -14.13 -6.09 3.88
CA ALA A 23 -13.33 -6.67 2.78
C ALA A 23 -12.32 -7.70 3.31
N ILE A 24 -11.62 -7.40 4.39
CA ILE A 24 -10.67 -8.31 5.03
C ILE A 24 -11.37 -9.55 5.57
N GLN A 25 -12.52 -9.41 6.24
CA GLN A 25 -13.32 -10.54 6.72
C GLN A 25 -13.77 -11.44 5.56
N THR A 26 -14.26 -10.84 4.46
CA THR A 26 -14.65 -11.57 3.26
C THR A 26 -13.48 -12.34 2.65
N LEU A 27 -12.29 -11.72 2.58
CA LEU A 27 -11.09 -12.39 2.11
C LEU A 27 -10.70 -13.56 3.01
N ALA A 28 -10.79 -13.39 4.34
CA ALA A 28 -10.50 -14.47 5.29
C ALA A 28 -11.46 -15.66 5.17
N GLU A 29 -12.74 -15.40 4.91
CA GLU A 29 -13.76 -16.44 4.69
C GLU A 29 -13.59 -17.17 3.36
N ARG A 30 -13.11 -16.49 2.30
CA ARG A 30 -13.01 -17.03 0.95
C ARG A 30 -11.64 -17.60 0.60
N SER A 31 -10.62 -17.36 1.41
CA SER A 31 -9.26 -17.83 1.18
C SER A 31 -8.88 -18.96 2.12
N GLY A 32 -8.04 -19.87 1.63
CA GLY A 32 -7.41 -20.94 2.41
C GLY A 32 -5.98 -20.60 2.87
N PRO A 33 -5.36 -21.49 3.66
CA PRO A 33 -3.99 -21.26 4.18
C PRO A 33 -2.92 -21.21 3.09
N GLU A 34 -3.21 -21.78 1.91
CA GLU A 34 -2.29 -21.82 0.77
C GLU A 34 -2.49 -20.65 -0.20
N ASP A 35 -3.51 -19.81 0.03
CA ASP A 35 -3.79 -18.67 -0.83
C ASP A 35 -2.93 -17.48 -0.47
N LEU A 36 -2.53 -16.72 -1.50
CA LEU A 36 -1.86 -15.44 -1.36
C LEU A 36 -2.88 -14.29 -1.43
N VAL A 37 -2.97 -13.50 -0.37
CA VAL A 37 -3.79 -12.29 -0.35
C VAL A 37 -2.93 -11.09 -0.71
N PHE A 38 -3.32 -10.38 -1.75
CA PHE A 38 -2.64 -9.15 -2.20
C PHE A 38 -3.48 -7.92 -1.85
N LEU A 39 -2.88 -7.00 -1.08
CA LEU A 39 -3.51 -5.74 -0.66
C LEU A 39 -2.69 -4.56 -1.14
N TYR A 40 -3.32 -3.65 -1.85
CA TYR A 40 -2.73 -2.37 -2.24
C TYR A 40 -3.52 -1.22 -1.63
N LEU A 41 -2.86 -0.40 -0.82
CA LEU A 41 -3.42 0.78 -0.20
C LEU A 41 -2.65 2.01 -0.69
N THR A 42 -3.40 2.99 -1.19
CA THR A 42 -2.83 4.25 -1.65
C THR A 42 -3.63 5.41 -1.06
N SER A 43 -2.94 6.36 -0.47
CA SER A 43 -3.51 7.58 0.11
C SER A 43 -2.39 8.56 0.46
N HIS A 44 -2.76 9.72 1.02
CA HIS A 44 -1.81 10.54 1.74
C HIS A 44 -1.39 9.85 3.05
N GLY A 45 -0.16 10.10 3.49
CA GLY A 45 0.39 9.60 4.73
C GLY A 45 0.89 10.74 5.62
N SER A 46 0.85 10.54 6.94
CA SER A 46 1.33 11.49 7.93
C SER A 46 2.64 11.06 8.58
N HIS A 47 3.32 12.00 9.25
CA HIS A 47 4.51 11.71 10.07
C HIS A 47 4.25 10.69 11.19
N ASP A 48 3.02 10.61 11.66
CA ASP A 48 2.61 9.65 12.69
C ASP A 48 2.26 8.27 12.14
N HIS A 49 2.54 8.05 10.85
CA HIS A 49 2.28 6.82 10.11
C HIS A 49 0.80 6.44 10.11
N GLU A 50 -0.01 7.38 9.65
CA GLU A 50 -1.44 7.20 9.44
C GLU A 50 -1.77 7.39 7.95
N LEU A 51 -2.65 6.54 7.41
CA LEU A 51 -3.23 6.71 6.09
C LEU A 51 -4.44 7.64 6.18
N SER A 52 -4.47 8.67 5.37
CA SER A 52 -5.61 9.57 5.29
C SER A 52 -6.83 8.85 4.72
N ILE A 53 -7.95 8.99 5.42
CA ILE A 53 -9.27 8.55 4.97
C ILE A 53 -10.13 9.81 4.83
N ASP A 54 -10.27 10.30 3.62
CA ASP A 54 -11.01 11.52 3.34
C ASP A 54 -12.24 11.26 2.48
N GLN A 55 -13.34 11.86 2.88
CA GLN A 55 -14.57 11.97 2.12
C GLN A 55 -15.26 13.30 2.49
N PRO A 56 -15.45 14.22 1.53
CA PRO A 56 -15.89 15.61 1.81
C PRO A 56 -17.16 15.79 2.64
N ARG A 57 -17.98 14.76 2.79
CA ARG A 57 -19.24 14.83 3.55
C ARG A 57 -19.22 14.02 4.85
N LEU A 58 -18.11 13.42 5.18
CA LEU A 58 -17.97 12.54 6.34
C LEU A 58 -16.76 12.98 7.17
N GLN A 59 -16.92 13.01 8.48
CA GLN A 59 -15.80 13.17 9.40
C GLN A 59 -15.23 11.76 9.68
N LEU A 60 -14.13 11.43 9.02
CA LEU A 60 -13.45 10.15 9.16
C LEU A 60 -12.08 10.38 9.79
N ALA A 61 -11.72 9.51 10.73
CA ALA A 61 -10.39 9.53 11.30
C ALA A 61 -9.43 8.75 10.40
N ASP A 62 -8.18 9.21 10.31
CA ASP A 62 -7.12 8.54 9.58
C ASP A 62 -6.81 7.15 10.17
N LEU A 63 -6.20 6.28 9.38
CA LEU A 63 -5.91 4.89 9.75
C LEU A 63 -4.46 4.75 10.21
N PRO A 64 -4.19 4.62 11.53
CA PRO A 64 -2.84 4.37 12.03
C PRO A 64 -2.31 3.00 11.60
N ALA A 65 -0.97 2.89 11.45
CA ALA A 65 -0.30 1.66 11.07
C ALA A 65 -0.60 0.48 12.01
N GLY A 66 -0.63 0.73 13.32
CA GLY A 66 -0.98 -0.29 14.32
C GLY A 66 -2.43 -0.78 14.21
N GLU A 67 -3.35 0.11 13.83
CA GLU A 67 -4.75 -0.24 13.62
C GLU A 67 -4.93 -1.07 12.33
N LEU A 68 -4.21 -0.74 11.26
CA LEU A 68 -4.19 -1.56 10.05
C LEU A 68 -3.70 -2.98 10.37
N ALA A 69 -2.64 -3.11 11.17
CA ALA A 69 -2.16 -4.42 11.61
C ALA A 69 -3.23 -5.20 12.37
N ALA A 70 -4.00 -4.54 13.25
CA ALA A 70 -5.12 -5.15 13.96
C ALA A 70 -6.24 -5.58 13.02
N LEU A 71 -6.58 -4.77 12.02
CA LEU A 71 -7.59 -5.12 11.00
C LEU A 71 -7.20 -6.35 10.16
N LEU A 72 -5.91 -6.61 9.98
CA LEU A 72 -5.40 -7.76 9.22
C LEU A 72 -5.37 -9.07 10.02
N GLN A 73 -5.68 -9.07 11.32
CA GLN A 73 -5.65 -10.28 12.15
C GLN A 73 -6.50 -11.46 11.62
N PRO A 74 -7.66 -11.26 10.99
CA PRO A 74 -8.38 -12.38 10.36
C PRO A 74 -7.59 -13.11 9.26
N LEU A 75 -6.58 -12.46 8.68
CA LEU A 75 -5.69 -13.00 7.65
C LEU A 75 -4.33 -13.48 8.20
N ARG A 76 -4.15 -13.56 9.50
CA ARG A 76 -2.85 -13.89 10.13
C ARG A 76 -2.24 -15.22 9.63
N ASP A 77 -3.07 -16.20 9.29
CA ASP A 77 -2.64 -17.50 8.81
C ASP A 77 -2.49 -17.58 7.28
N ARG A 78 -2.70 -16.48 6.57
CA ARG A 78 -2.58 -16.37 5.11
C ARG A 78 -1.24 -15.76 4.72
N TYR A 79 -0.72 -16.20 3.58
CA TYR A 79 0.34 -15.46 2.92
C TYR A 79 -0.20 -14.14 2.38
N LYS A 80 0.51 -13.04 2.66
CA LYS A 80 0.08 -11.68 2.31
C LYS A 80 1.17 -10.89 1.65
N VAL A 81 0.78 -10.13 0.63
CA VAL A 81 1.56 -9.02 0.10
C VAL A 81 0.78 -7.75 0.40
N VAL A 82 1.38 -6.85 1.16
CA VAL A 82 0.80 -5.55 1.51
C VAL A 82 1.66 -4.45 0.91
N VAL A 83 1.08 -3.69 0.00
CA VAL A 83 1.75 -2.55 -0.66
C VAL A 83 1.10 -1.26 -0.16
N ILE A 84 1.90 -0.39 0.44
CA ILE A 84 1.46 0.91 0.96
C ILE A 84 2.11 2.02 0.14
N SER A 85 1.31 2.70 -0.68
CA SER A 85 1.75 3.86 -1.47
C SER A 85 1.29 5.16 -0.80
N ALA A 86 2.11 5.69 0.08
CA ALA A 86 1.87 6.91 0.85
C ALA A 86 3.19 7.53 1.32
N CYS A 87 3.15 8.83 1.65
CA CYS A 87 4.24 9.48 2.38
C CYS A 87 4.46 8.80 3.73
N TYR A 88 5.69 8.74 4.20
CA TYR A 88 6.08 8.14 5.49
C TYR A 88 5.67 6.67 5.66
N SER A 89 5.38 5.99 4.56
CA SER A 89 4.79 4.64 4.57
C SER A 89 5.72 3.55 5.13
N GLY A 90 7.03 3.78 5.17
CA GLY A 90 7.98 2.87 5.82
C GLY A 90 7.66 2.60 7.30
N GLY A 91 6.97 3.52 7.97
CA GLY A 91 6.47 3.34 9.34
C GLY A 91 5.39 2.26 9.50
N PHE A 92 4.82 1.78 8.40
CA PHE A 92 3.89 0.65 8.41
C PHE A 92 4.58 -0.72 8.49
N ILE A 93 5.87 -0.81 8.19
CA ILE A 93 6.60 -2.09 8.19
C ILE A 93 6.65 -2.70 9.61
N PRO A 94 7.09 -1.99 10.67
CA PRO A 94 7.23 -2.61 12.00
C PRO A 94 5.94 -3.28 12.52
N PRO A 95 4.75 -2.67 12.46
CA PRO A 95 3.53 -3.30 12.95
C PRO A 95 2.96 -4.38 12.01
N LEU A 96 3.29 -4.36 10.70
CA LEU A 96 2.75 -5.30 9.72
C LEU A 96 3.63 -6.52 9.47
N LYS A 97 4.93 -6.44 9.72
CA LYS A 97 5.88 -7.51 9.40
C LYS A 97 5.65 -8.75 10.24
N ASP A 98 5.54 -9.89 9.58
CA ASP A 98 5.58 -11.22 10.17
C ASP A 98 6.13 -12.24 9.14
N ASP A 99 6.18 -13.52 9.49
CA ASP A 99 6.74 -14.56 8.64
C ASP A 99 5.90 -14.88 7.39
N LYS A 100 4.67 -14.40 7.33
CA LYS A 100 3.72 -14.62 6.22
C LYS A 100 3.32 -13.34 5.50
N THR A 101 3.92 -12.19 5.86
CA THR A 101 3.57 -10.89 5.28
C THR A 101 4.77 -10.25 4.63
N LEU A 102 4.74 -10.12 3.31
CA LEU A 102 5.65 -9.26 2.56
C LEU A 102 5.07 -7.84 2.54
N VAL A 103 5.88 -6.84 2.88
CA VAL A 103 5.47 -5.44 2.92
C VAL A 103 6.35 -4.61 1.99
N MET A 104 5.73 -3.89 1.07
CA MET A 104 6.36 -2.88 0.22
C MET A 104 5.81 -1.50 0.57
N THR A 105 6.68 -0.52 0.70
CA THR A 105 6.28 0.86 0.95
C THR A 105 6.90 1.82 -0.04
N ALA A 106 6.16 2.85 -0.44
CA ALA A 106 6.59 3.85 -1.42
C ALA A 106 7.67 4.79 -0.89
N ALA A 107 7.82 4.89 0.43
CA ALA A 107 8.79 5.77 1.06
C ALA A 107 9.35 5.17 2.35
N ARG A 108 10.51 5.67 2.76
CA ARG A 108 11.05 5.46 4.11
C ARG A 108 10.13 6.12 5.15
N ALA A 109 10.24 5.70 6.42
CA ALA A 109 9.39 6.18 7.51
C ALA A 109 9.44 7.71 7.75
N ASP A 110 10.52 8.36 7.34
CA ASP A 110 10.78 9.79 7.50
C ASP A 110 10.80 10.58 6.16
N ARG A 111 10.32 9.97 5.09
CA ARG A 111 10.34 10.55 3.73
C ARG A 111 8.95 10.66 3.14
N VAL A 112 8.78 11.65 2.25
CA VAL A 112 7.57 11.78 1.42
C VAL A 112 7.69 10.92 0.16
N SER A 113 6.54 10.59 -0.43
CA SER A 113 6.43 10.00 -1.77
C SER A 113 5.73 10.98 -2.71
N PHE A 114 5.80 10.73 -4.02
CA PHE A 114 5.37 11.69 -5.04
C PHE A 114 4.32 11.12 -5.99
N GLY A 115 3.63 12.02 -6.72
CA GLY A 115 2.61 11.67 -7.71
C GLY A 115 1.21 11.48 -7.13
N CYS A 116 0.95 11.96 -5.91
CA CYS A 116 -0.34 11.82 -5.21
C CYS A 116 -1.41 12.85 -5.62
N SER A 117 -1.32 13.47 -6.80
CA SER A 117 -2.34 14.41 -7.27
C SER A 117 -3.52 13.71 -7.95
N GLU A 118 -4.71 14.31 -7.88
CA GLU A 118 -5.91 13.81 -8.59
C GLU A 118 -5.75 13.80 -10.12
N GLU A 119 -4.77 14.53 -10.65
CA GLU A 119 -4.46 14.60 -12.09
C GLU A 119 -3.61 13.42 -12.58
N ASN A 120 -3.03 12.63 -11.66
CA ASN A 120 -2.19 11.48 -11.99
C ASN A 120 -2.96 10.18 -11.81
N ASP A 121 -2.99 9.33 -12.83
CA ASP A 121 -3.55 7.98 -12.76
C ASP A 121 -2.81 7.08 -11.77
N PHE A 122 -1.52 7.38 -11.50
CA PHE A 122 -0.65 6.61 -10.61
C PHE A 122 0.28 7.52 -9.81
N THR A 123 0.58 7.10 -8.57
CA THR A 123 1.77 7.60 -7.85
C THR A 123 3.05 7.12 -8.55
N TYR A 124 4.19 7.75 -8.29
CA TYR A 124 5.48 7.31 -8.85
C TYR A 124 5.77 5.85 -8.54
N PHE A 125 5.59 5.45 -7.29
CA PHE A 125 5.80 4.06 -6.86
C PHE A 125 4.75 3.10 -7.45
N GLY A 126 3.48 3.48 -7.44
CA GLY A 126 2.40 2.66 -8.01
C GLY A 126 2.62 2.39 -9.49
N ARG A 127 2.99 3.41 -10.28
CA ARG A 127 3.33 3.26 -11.70
C ARG A 127 4.55 2.37 -11.90
N ALA A 128 5.64 2.64 -11.17
CA ALA A 128 6.88 1.90 -11.31
C ALA A 128 6.69 0.41 -10.97
N LEU A 129 5.88 0.08 -9.96
CA LEU A 129 5.63 -1.29 -9.56
C LEU A 129 4.62 -1.98 -10.48
N PHE A 130 3.40 -1.44 -10.63
CA PHE A 130 2.28 -2.12 -11.29
C PHE A 130 2.27 -1.97 -12.80
N ALA A 131 2.57 -0.79 -13.32
CA ALA A 131 2.53 -0.54 -14.75
C ALA A 131 3.84 -0.92 -15.47
N GLU A 132 4.94 -1.09 -14.74
CA GLU A 132 6.25 -1.32 -15.34
C GLU A 132 6.93 -2.59 -14.80
N ALA A 133 7.35 -2.62 -13.53
CA ALA A 133 8.19 -3.70 -13.01
C ALA A 133 7.52 -5.08 -13.04
N LEU A 134 6.26 -5.18 -12.63
CA LEU A 134 5.50 -6.44 -12.66
C LEU A 134 5.15 -6.93 -14.07
N ASN A 135 5.35 -6.12 -15.10
CA ASN A 135 5.29 -6.60 -16.50
C ASN A 135 6.59 -7.23 -16.97
N GLU A 136 7.67 -7.08 -16.24
CA GLU A 136 9.00 -7.62 -16.59
C GLU A 136 9.38 -8.84 -15.77
N THR A 137 8.78 -9.01 -14.59
CA THR A 137 9.09 -10.12 -13.68
C THR A 137 7.90 -10.41 -12.76
N ASP A 138 7.70 -11.68 -12.45
CA ASP A 138 6.77 -12.18 -11.43
C ASP A 138 7.46 -12.41 -10.06
N ASP A 139 8.78 -12.24 -9.99
CA ASP A 139 9.53 -12.21 -8.74
C ASP A 139 9.29 -10.86 -8.04
N LEU A 140 8.61 -10.89 -6.91
CA LEU A 140 8.19 -9.69 -6.17
C LEU A 140 9.38 -8.88 -5.64
N ALA A 141 10.45 -9.52 -5.18
CA ALA A 141 11.63 -8.81 -4.70
C ALA A 141 12.34 -8.11 -5.86
N ARG A 142 12.47 -8.77 -7.01
CA ARG A 142 13.04 -8.18 -8.21
C ARG A 142 12.16 -7.04 -8.75
N ALA A 143 10.85 -7.23 -8.78
CA ALA A 143 9.91 -6.16 -9.17
C ALA A 143 10.05 -4.93 -8.28
N PHE A 144 10.22 -5.13 -6.97
CA PHE A 144 10.46 -4.05 -6.03
C PHE A 144 11.76 -3.29 -6.34
N GLU A 145 12.87 -3.99 -6.56
CA GLU A 145 14.16 -3.35 -6.88
C GLU A 145 14.11 -2.56 -8.20
N LEU A 146 13.44 -3.11 -9.23
CA LEU A 146 13.19 -2.38 -10.48
C LEU A 146 12.35 -1.12 -10.23
N ALA A 147 11.27 -1.23 -9.48
CA ALA A 147 10.40 -0.10 -9.15
C ALA A 147 11.16 0.98 -8.37
N LYS A 148 11.95 0.59 -7.37
CA LYS A 148 12.78 1.49 -6.57
C LYS A 148 13.76 2.29 -7.44
N THR A 149 14.42 1.64 -8.37
CA THR A 149 15.34 2.30 -9.32
C THR A 149 14.60 3.32 -10.18
N ARG A 150 13.44 2.97 -10.73
CA ARG A 150 12.65 3.87 -11.58
C ARG A 150 12.08 5.05 -10.83
N VAL A 151 11.66 4.85 -9.59
CA VAL A 151 11.23 5.95 -8.71
C VAL A 151 12.38 6.93 -8.49
N ALA A 152 13.58 6.43 -8.16
CA ALA A 152 14.75 7.27 -7.94
C ALA A 152 15.14 8.08 -9.20
N GLU A 153 15.05 7.47 -10.37
CA GLU A 153 15.32 8.15 -11.65
C GLU A 153 14.32 9.29 -11.92
N ARG A 154 13.02 9.07 -11.64
CA ARG A 154 11.98 10.09 -11.80
C ARG A 154 12.13 11.22 -10.79
N GLU A 155 12.39 10.89 -9.54
CA GLU A 155 12.61 11.87 -8.49
C GLU A 155 13.82 12.76 -8.82
N GLN A 156 14.91 12.17 -9.33
CA GLN A 156 16.08 12.92 -9.76
C GLN A 156 15.77 13.82 -10.97
N ALA A 157 15.02 13.32 -11.95
CA ALA A 157 14.63 14.09 -13.13
C ALA A 157 13.74 15.29 -12.78
N ASP A 158 12.90 15.16 -11.76
CA ASP A 158 11.97 16.20 -11.29
C ASP A 158 12.51 17.04 -10.14
N ASP A 159 13.81 16.86 -9.78
CA ASP A 159 14.50 17.58 -8.70
C ASP A 159 13.82 17.41 -7.32
N PHE A 160 13.34 16.21 -7.04
CA PHE A 160 12.74 15.82 -5.76
C PHE A 160 13.73 15.12 -4.84
N GLU A 161 13.52 15.28 -3.53
CA GLU A 161 14.22 14.51 -2.52
C GLU A 161 13.88 13.02 -2.63
N PRO A 162 14.84 12.10 -2.45
CA PRO A 162 14.58 10.66 -2.55
C PRO A 162 13.55 10.17 -1.54
N SER A 163 12.52 9.47 -2.01
CA SER A 163 11.52 8.83 -1.15
C SER A 163 12.04 7.56 -0.48
N GLU A 164 12.97 6.88 -1.11
CA GLU A 164 13.59 5.64 -0.61
C GLU A 164 12.57 4.54 -0.27
N PRO A 165 11.91 3.91 -1.25
CA PRO A 165 11.00 2.80 -1.03
C PRO A 165 11.64 1.68 -0.21
N GLN A 166 10.84 1.02 0.63
CA GLN A 166 11.29 -0.02 1.57
C GLN A 166 10.60 -1.36 1.31
N LEU A 167 11.30 -2.45 1.57
CA LEU A 167 10.82 -3.82 1.45
C LEU A 167 11.10 -4.62 2.72
N TRP A 168 10.08 -5.31 3.22
CA TRP A 168 10.20 -6.45 4.13
C TRP A 168 9.73 -7.70 3.39
N ALA A 169 10.60 -8.67 3.18
CA ALA A 169 10.32 -9.86 2.37
C ALA A 169 10.74 -11.14 3.10
N PRO A 170 9.84 -11.79 3.85
CA PRO A 170 10.13 -13.08 4.47
C PRO A 170 10.15 -14.20 3.41
N LYS A 171 11.06 -15.16 3.57
CA LYS A 171 11.25 -16.27 2.61
C LYS A 171 9.98 -17.01 2.19
N PRO A 172 9.01 -17.30 3.09
CA PRO A 172 7.80 -18.02 2.70
C PRO A 172 6.89 -17.29 1.71
N VAL A 173 7.08 -15.97 1.51
CA VAL A 173 6.23 -15.12 0.65
C VAL A 173 6.95 -14.69 -0.64
N LEU A 174 8.23 -14.99 -0.76
CA LEU A 174 9.04 -14.69 -1.96
C LEU A 174 8.79 -15.68 -3.09
#